data_ddcfd2f1f6c7930ccdce34ed8a189fa7
#
_entry.id   ddcfd2f1f6c7930ccdce34ed8a189fa7
#
_cell.length_a   1.000
_cell.length_b   1.000
_cell.length_c   1.000
_cell.angle_alpha   90.00
_cell.angle_beta   90.00
_cell.angle_gamma   90.00
#
_symmetry.space_group_name_H-M   'P 1'
#
loop_
_entity.id
_entity.type
_entity.pdbx_description
1 polymer ?
#
loop_
_entity_poly.entity_id
_entity_poly.type
_entity_poly.pdbx_seq_one_letter_code
_entity_poly.pdbx_strand_id
1 'polypeptide(L)'
;MNIFDNEVKNLRVSSTFLLYSDYRISLIDEANKFASQILGSDIYNNPDYYYYPELKMDDVRELIMRVSESSYNNRKVYIIDKIEIAKKEVLNAILKVIEEPPKNVYFILLTRRMDILETIKSRSIKLDLTRNIPKDLIDENYDIYKFFEYDFNYLNEYISGEIDIDTFNVESLEEVYENIFNYYQDSDLENRIKYEKSIIYILKSLKYEKEIQLVNLSDKIIKILIDKDLKSSREKVYSFMYSCILKCVDIYNINKIEKLLEYKNSIKSNVNLKLSVFLFLNSIFEI
;
A
#
# COMPACT_ATOMS: atom_id res chain seq x y z
N MET A 1 -15.88 -16.30 -10.10
CA MET A 1 -17.07 -15.73 -9.40
C MET A 1 -16.55 -14.62 -8.52
N ASN A 2 -16.98 -13.37 -8.77
CA ASN A 2 -16.43 -12.23 -8.02
C ASN A 2 -16.88 -12.34 -6.55
N ILE A 3 -15.97 -12.14 -5.60
CA ILE A 3 -16.24 -12.21 -4.14
C ILE A 3 -17.42 -11.32 -3.72
N PHE A 4 -17.63 -10.22 -4.44
CA PHE A 4 -18.64 -9.23 -4.13
C PHE A 4 -20.03 -9.55 -4.71
N ASP A 5 -20.16 -10.53 -5.63
CA ASP A 5 -21.44 -10.82 -6.31
C ASP A 5 -22.56 -11.22 -5.33
N ASN A 6 -22.20 -11.95 -4.27
CA ASN A 6 -23.15 -12.35 -3.25
C ASN A 6 -23.55 -11.17 -2.36
N GLU A 7 -22.58 -10.31 -2.03
CA GLU A 7 -22.78 -9.15 -1.16
C GLU A 7 -23.64 -8.09 -1.86
N VAL A 8 -23.42 -7.86 -3.15
CA VAL A 8 -24.25 -6.93 -3.94
C VAL A 8 -25.70 -7.40 -4.03
N LYS A 9 -25.93 -8.72 -4.12
CA LYS A 9 -27.31 -9.27 -4.08
C LYS A 9 -27.98 -9.11 -2.71
N ASN A 10 -27.18 -9.06 -1.64
CA ASN A 10 -27.63 -9.00 -0.25
C ASN A 10 -27.52 -7.60 0.38
N LEU A 11 -27.32 -6.54 -0.40
CA LEU A 11 -27.17 -5.15 0.10
C LEU A 11 -28.33 -4.64 1.00
N ARG A 12 -29.45 -5.34 1.03
CA ARG A 12 -30.59 -5.02 1.93
C ARG A 12 -30.34 -5.45 3.37
N VAL A 13 -29.35 -6.33 3.60
CA VAL A 13 -29.09 -6.96 4.92
C VAL A 13 -28.02 -6.18 5.70
N SER A 14 -27.04 -5.61 5.03
CA SER A 14 -26.02 -4.77 5.65
C SER A 14 -25.57 -3.67 4.71
N SER A 15 -25.15 -2.55 5.31
CA SER A 15 -24.65 -1.38 4.59
C SER A 15 -23.20 -1.04 4.96
N THR A 16 -22.57 -1.83 5.85
CA THR A 16 -21.18 -1.62 6.28
C THR A 16 -20.36 -2.89 6.05
N PHE A 17 -19.29 -2.75 5.29
CA PHE A 17 -18.36 -3.82 4.92
C PHE A 17 -16.97 -3.50 5.43
N LEU A 18 -16.24 -4.51 5.91
CA LEU A 18 -14.87 -4.43 6.35
C LEU A 18 -14.03 -5.33 5.45
N LEU A 19 -13.29 -4.72 4.53
CA LEU A 19 -12.34 -5.41 3.67
C LEU A 19 -10.99 -5.52 4.38
N TYR A 20 -10.51 -6.73 4.47
CA TYR A 20 -9.24 -7.06 5.11
C TYR A 20 -8.36 -7.88 4.18
N SER A 21 -7.07 -7.62 4.21
CA SER A 21 -6.03 -8.48 3.62
C SER A 21 -4.73 -8.29 4.38
N ASP A 22 -4.09 -9.38 4.79
CA ASP A 22 -2.72 -9.42 5.33
C ASP A 22 -1.66 -9.47 4.22
N TYR A 23 -2.05 -9.80 2.98
CA TYR A 23 -1.20 -9.74 1.81
C TYR A 23 -1.17 -8.33 1.22
N ARG A 24 -0.16 -8.04 0.38
CA ARG A 24 -0.06 -6.77 -0.34
C ARG A 24 -1.02 -6.70 -1.54
N ILE A 25 -2.29 -6.86 -1.29
CA ILE A 25 -3.34 -6.57 -2.27
C ILE A 25 -3.68 -5.08 -2.18
N SER A 26 -3.90 -4.43 -3.30
CA SER A 26 -4.48 -3.09 -3.33
C SER A 26 -5.92 -3.16 -2.83
N LEU A 27 -6.10 -2.94 -1.51
CA LEU A 27 -7.44 -2.92 -0.92
C LEU A 27 -8.32 -1.84 -1.56
N ILE A 28 -7.72 -0.72 -1.98
CA ILE A 28 -8.47 0.37 -2.62
C ILE A 28 -8.98 -0.05 -4.00
N ASP A 29 -8.22 -0.81 -4.80
CA ASP A 29 -8.68 -1.26 -6.12
C ASP A 29 -9.83 -2.26 -5.97
N GLU A 30 -9.73 -3.18 -5.02
CA GLU A 30 -10.83 -4.10 -4.71
C GLU A 30 -12.06 -3.37 -4.15
N ALA A 31 -11.86 -2.37 -3.29
CA ALA A 31 -12.93 -1.52 -2.80
C ALA A 31 -13.59 -0.71 -3.93
N ASN A 32 -12.82 -0.20 -4.87
CA ASN A 32 -13.31 0.53 -6.04
C ASN A 32 -14.15 -0.36 -6.95
N LYS A 33 -13.71 -1.60 -7.22
CA LYS A 33 -14.51 -2.60 -7.94
C LYS A 33 -15.84 -2.86 -7.23
N PHE A 34 -15.80 -3.03 -5.91
CA PHE A 34 -16.99 -3.24 -5.10
C PHE A 34 -17.92 -2.01 -5.10
N ALA A 35 -17.33 -0.80 -4.94
CA ALA A 35 -18.09 0.44 -5.01
C ALA A 35 -18.80 0.62 -6.36
N SER A 36 -18.10 0.36 -7.49
CA SER A 36 -18.72 0.39 -8.83
C SER A 36 -19.92 -0.57 -8.95
N GLN A 37 -19.80 -1.76 -8.38
CA GLN A 37 -20.93 -2.73 -8.38
C GLN A 37 -22.09 -2.24 -7.51
N ILE A 38 -21.83 -1.63 -6.34
CA ILE A 38 -22.87 -1.07 -5.47
C ILE A 38 -23.56 0.09 -6.19
N LEU A 39 -22.80 1.00 -6.79
CA LEU A 39 -23.34 2.17 -7.50
C LEU A 39 -24.03 1.80 -8.82
N GLY A 40 -23.63 0.69 -9.43
CA GLY A 40 -24.09 0.28 -10.76
C GLY A 40 -23.52 1.16 -11.89
N SER A 41 -22.44 1.88 -11.63
CA SER A 41 -21.79 2.82 -12.55
C SER A 41 -20.30 2.99 -12.19
N ASP A 42 -19.55 3.62 -13.07
CA ASP A 42 -18.16 4.00 -12.81
C ASP A 42 -18.07 4.94 -11.59
N ILE A 43 -16.97 4.81 -10.84
CA ILE A 43 -16.66 5.66 -9.69
C ILE A 43 -16.03 7.00 -10.10
N TYR A 44 -15.43 7.09 -11.28
CA TYR A 44 -14.79 8.32 -11.76
C TYR A 44 -15.80 9.44 -11.94
N ASN A 45 -15.57 10.58 -11.28
CA ASN A 45 -16.49 11.74 -11.27
C ASN A 45 -17.91 11.44 -10.77
N ASN A 46 -18.11 10.34 -10.05
CA ASN A 46 -19.41 9.99 -9.48
C ASN A 46 -19.69 10.83 -8.21
N PRO A 47 -20.76 11.64 -8.18
CA PRO A 47 -21.05 12.53 -7.04
C PRO A 47 -21.48 11.77 -5.77
N ASP A 48 -21.79 10.47 -5.89
CA ASP A 48 -22.20 9.60 -4.79
C ASP A 48 -21.06 8.69 -4.30
N TYR A 49 -19.81 8.91 -4.80
CA TYR A 49 -18.61 8.20 -4.37
C TYR A 49 -17.71 9.12 -3.55
N TYR A 50 -17.33 8.67 -2.34
CA TYR A 50 -16.46 9.39 -1.42
C TYR A 50 -15.34 8.50 -0.92
N TYR A 51 -14.09 9.00 -0.99
CA TYR A 51 -12.92 8.29 -0.54
C TYR A 51 -12.15 9.09 0.50
N TYR A 52 -11.88 8.47 1.65
CA TYR A 52 -11.09 9.02 2.76
C TYR A 52 -9.83 8.17 2.93
N PRO A 53 -8.66 8.61 2.43
CA PRO A 53 -7.39 7.86 2.53
C PRO A 53 -6.87 7.74 3.96
N GLU A 54 -7.28 8.64 4.84
CA GLU A 54 -7.00 8.66 6.28
C GLU A 54 -8.07 9.50 6.95
N LEU A 55 -8.88 8.90 7.80
CA LEU A 55 -10.00 9.60 8.42
C LEU A 55 -9.53 10.48 9.60
N LYS A 56 -9.85 11.77 9.54
CA LYS A 56 -9.60 12.76 10.60
C LYS A 56 -10.91 13.29 11.18
N MET A 57 -10.85 14.03 12.29
CA MET A 57 -12.07 14.53 12.95
C MET A 57 -12.86 15.52 12.09
N ASP A 58 -12.18 16.31 11.26
CA ASP A 58 -12.84 17.23 10.34
C ASP A 58 -13.55 16.48 9.21
N ASP A 59 -12.93 15.39 8.70
CA ASP A 59 -13.54 14.49 7.71
C ASP A 59 -14.81 13.83 8.29
N VAL A 60 -14.81 13.48 9.56
CA VAL A 60 -16.00 12.89 10.22
C VAL A 60 -17.19 13.85 10.23
N ARG A 61 -16.95 15.14 10.49
CA ARG A 61 -18.02 16.14 10.47
C ARG A 61 -18.61 16.30 9.08
N GLU A 62 -17.74 16.36 8.07
CA GLU A 62 -18.16 16.41 6.67
C GLU A 62 -18.92 15.15 6.26
N LEU A 63 -18.40 13.98 6.61
CA LEU A 63 -19.02 12.69 6.33
C LEU A 63 -20.44 12.62 6.92
N ILE A 64 -20.63 12.98 8.19
CA ILE A 64 -21.95 12.96 8.85
C ILE A 64 -22.95 13.89 8.16
N MET A 65 -22.51 15.08 7.71
CA MET A 65 -23.34 15.98 6.92
C MET A 65 -23.76 15.34 5.61
N ARG A 66 -22.77 14.86 4.82
CA ARG A 66 -23.00 14.30 3.48
C ARG A 66 -23.83 13.03 3.49
N VAL A 67 -23.73 12.22 4.56
CA VAL A 67 -24.54 11.01 4.74
C VAL A 67 -26.04 11.35 4.84
N SER A 68 -26.39 12.50 5.40
CA SER A 68 -27.77 12.96 5.57
C SER A 68 -28.39 13.58 4.30
N GLU A 69 -27.57 13.92 3.33
CA GLU A 69 -28.01 14.48 2.04
C GLU A 69 -28.57 13.38 1.13
N SER A 70 -29.49 13.72 0.24
CA SER A 70 -29.98 12.79 -0.77
C SER A 70 -28.90 12.37 -1.74
N SER A 71 -28.92 11.11 -2.22
CA SER A 71 -28.05 10.63 -3.29
C SER A 71 -28.54 11.16 -4.65
N TYR A 72 -27.60 11.34 -5.58
CA TYR A 72 -27.93 11.67 -6.97
C TYR A 72 -28.48 10.45 -7.72
N ASN A 73 -27.89 9.25 -7.49
CA ASN A 73 -28.18 8.02 -8.22
C ASN A 73 -28.74 6.89 -7.35
N ASN A 74 -29.53 7.19 -6.33
CA ASN A 74 -30.15 6.24 -5.40
C ASN A 74 -29.20 5.55 -4.40
N ARG A 75 -27.88 5.53 -4.60
CA ARG A 75 -26.92 4.90 -3.69
C ARG A 75 -25.71 5.79 -3.48
N LYS A 76 -25.19 5.82 -2.25
CA LYS A 76 -23.93 6.49 -1.89
C LYS A 76 -22.95 5.47 -1.32
N VAL A 77 -21.69 5.60 -1.69
CA VAL A 77 -20.61 4.77 -1.17
C VAL A 77 -19.53 5.63 -0.54
N TYR A 78 -19.16 5.28 0.68
CA TYR A 78 -18.06 5.88 1.45
C TYR A 78 -16.98 4.83 1.66
N ILE A 79 -15.80 5.05 1.09
CA ILE A 79 -14.62 4.22 1.36
C ILE A 79 -13.77 4.94 2.40
N ILE A 80 -13.44 4.24 3.50
CA ILE A 80 -12.58 4.73 4.57
C ILE A 80 -11.37 3.80 4.65
N ASP A 81 -10.21 4.31 4.25
CA ASP A 81 -8.97 3.53 4.23
C ASP A 81 -8.20 3.65 5.54
N LYS A 82 -7.35 2.66 5.80
CA LYS A 82 -6.41 2.63 6.94
C LYS A 82 -7.08 2.86 8.29
N ILE A 83 -8.24 2.24 8.53
CA ILE A 83 -8.97 2.43 9.80
C ILE A 83 -8.16 1.98 11.03
N GLU A 84 -7.16 1.10 10.85
CA GLU A 84 -6.28 0.63 11.93
C GLU A 84 -5.35 1.71 12.50
N ILE A 85 -5.13 2.81 11.76
CA ILE A 85 -4.32 3.94 12.23
C ILE A 85 -5.15 5.14 12.69
N ALA A 86 -6.46 5.11 12.44
CA ALA A 86 -7.34 6.19 12.88
C ALA A 86 -7.43 6.26 14.41
N LYS A 87 -7.47 7.48 14.93
CA LYS A 87 -7.58 7.70 16.38
C LYS A 87 -8.90 7.14 16.92
N LYS A 88 -8.87 6.60 18.14
CA LYS A 88 -10.04 5.99 18.79
C LYS A 88 -11.25 6.94 18.87
N GLU A 89 -10.99 8.23 19.10
CA GLU A 89 -12.02 9.27 19.16
C GLU A 89 -12.71 9.46 17.80
N VAL A 90 -11.93 9.40 16.71
CA VAL A 90 -12.42 9.51 15.32
C VAL A 90 -13.28 8.29 14.99
N LEU A 91 -12.79 7.09 15.30
CA LEU A 91 -13.54 5.85 15.09
C LEU A 91 -14.85 5.83 15.88
N ASN A 92 -14.82 6.25 17.14
CA ASN A 92 -16.02 6.34 17.99
C ASN A 92 -17.05 7.33 17.43
N ALA A 93 -16.60 8.43 16.82
CA ALA A 93 -17.50 9.44 16.25
C ALA A 93 -18.30 8.92 15.04
N ILE A 94 -17.75 7.97 14.27
CA ILE A 94 -18.46 7.36 13.11
C ILE A 94 -19.28 6.13 13.49
N LEU A 95 -19.12 5.55 14.71
CA LEU A 95 -19.79 4.30 15.08
C LEU A 95 -21.30 4.37 14.87
N LYS A 96 -21.95 5.48 15.27
CA LYS A 96 -23.39 5.64 15.13
C LYS A 96 -23.85 5.57 13.66
N VAL A 97 -23.06 6.16 12.76
CA VAL A 97 -23.39 6.24 11.34
C VAL A 97 -23.17 4.88 10.64
N ILE A 98 -22.13 4.15 11.04
CA ILE A 98 -21.86 2.82 10.47
C ILE A 98 -22.73 1.72 11.08
N GLU A 99 -23.32 1.96 12.27
CA GLU A 99 -24.25 1.05 12.93
C GLU A 99 -25.64 1.11 12.30
N GLU A 100 -26.14 2.31 12.03
CA GLU A 100 -27.44 2.57 11.44
C GLU A 100 -27.30 3.53 10.23
N PRO A 101 -26.70 3.08 9.13
CA PRO A 101 -26.56 3.92 7.95
C PRO A 101 -27.93 4.28 7.38
N PRO A 102 -28.15 5.50 6.88
CA PRO A 102 -29.36 5.84 6.14
C PRO A 102 -29.59 4.88 4.97
N LYS A 103 -30.84 4.79 4.52
CA LYS A 103 -31.19 3.91 3.40
C LYS A 103 -30.34 4.24 2.16
N ASN A 104 -29.79 3.20 1.52
CA ASN A 104 -28.97 3.29 0.32
C ASN A 104 -27.60 4.00 0.52
N VAL A 105 -27.12 4.12 1.75
CA VAL A 105 -25.75 4.55 2.09
C VAL A 105 -24.92 3.33 2.49
N TYR A 106 -23.75 3.20 1.92
CA TYR A 106 -22.88 2.05 2.10
C TYR A 106 -21.48 2.50 2.53
N PHE A 107 -20.91 1.80 3.51
CA PHE A 107 -19.55 2.03 4.00
C PHE A 107 -18.67 0.84 3.65
N ILE A 108 -17.51 1.11 3.08
CA ILE A 108 -16.45 0.14 2.82
C ILE A 108 -15.25 0.57 3.64
N LEU A 109 -14.99 -0.15 4.72
CA LEU A 109 -13.87 0.09 5.62
C LEU A 109 -12.70 -0.78 5.21
N LEU A 110 -11.50 -0.21 5.05
CA LEU A 110 -10.31 -0.94 4.64
C LEU A 110 -9.33 -1.04 5.80
N THR A 111 -8.78 -2.24 6.02
CA THR A 111 -7.76 -2.47 7.05
C THR A 111 -6.74 -3.50 6.63
N ARG A 112 -5.47 -3.27 7.01
CA ARG A 112 -4.37 -4.22 6.86
C ARG A 112 -4.17 -5.08 8.10
N ARG A 113 -4.80 -4.74 9.21
CA ARG A 113 -4.66 -5.43 10.49
C ARG A 113 -6.02 -5.57 11.16
N MET A 114 -6.24 -6.70 11.81
CA MET A 114 -7.49 -6.96 12.54
C MET A 114 -7.45 -6.55 14.02
N ASP A 115 -6.44 -5.79 14.45
CA ASP A 115 -6.34 -5.18 15.78
C ASP A 115 -7.11 -3.84 15.92
N ILE A 116 -8.26 -3.75 15.27
CA ILE A 116 -9.17 -2.61 15.29
C ILE A 116 -10.28 -2.79 16.35
N LEU A 117 -11.07 -1.73 16.58
CA LEU A 117 -12.16 -1.77 17.57
C LEU A 117 -13.15 -2.89 17.31
N GLU A 118 -13.44 -3.70 18.32
CA GLU A 118 -14.43 -4.79 18.24
C GLU A 118 -15.83 -4.28 17.87
N THR A 119 -16.15 -3.05 18.26
CA THR A 119 -17.41 -2.39 17.91
C THR A 119 -17.56 -2.16 16.41
N ILE A 120 -16.49 -1.93 15.67
CA ILE A 120 -16.48 -1.84 14.19
C ILE A 120 -16.64 -3.24 13.60
N LYS A 121 -15.85 -4.20 14.09
CA LYS A 121 -15.88 -5.59 13.59
C LYS A 121 -17.27 -6.23 13.73
N SER A 122 -17.98 -5.95 14.83
CA SER A 122 -19.30 -6.51 15.10
C SER A 122 -20.44 -5.91 14.24
N ARG A 123 -20.20 -4.71 13.68
CA ARG A 123 -21.16 -3.97 12.86
C ARG A 123 -20.90 -4.05 11.36
N SER A 124 -19.85 -4.75 10.97
CA SER A 124 -19.42 -4.86 9.58
C SER A 124 -19.49 -6.30 9.08
N ILE A 125 -19.90 -6.50 7.84
CA ILE A 125 -19.65 -7.76 7.13
C ILE A 125 -18.16 -7.81 6.80
N LYS A 126 -17.47 -8.83 7.30
CA LYS A 126 -16.04 -9.02 7.11
C LYS A 126 -15.79 -9.76 5.81
N LEU A 127 -15.06 -9.14 4.90
CA LEU A 127 -14.60 -9.70 3.64
C LEU A 127 -13.09 -9.88 3.70
N ASP A 128 -12.68 -11.11 3.94
CA ASP A 128 -11.28 -11.50 3.98
C ASP A 128 -10.81 -11.81 2.55
N LEU A 129 -10.11 -10.87 1.95
CA LEU A 129 -9.60 -10.98 0.58
C LEU A 129 -8.43 -11.96 0.48
N THR A 130 -7.77 -12.28 1.60
CA THR A 130 -6.66 -13.25 1.61
C THR A 130 -7.09 -14.63 1.17
N ARG A 131 -8.36 -14.99 1.46
CA ARG A 131 -8.91 -16.31 1.12
C ARG A 131 -9.13 -16.53 -0.37
N ASN A 132 -9.08 -15.46 -1.17
CA ASN A 132 -9.31 -15.53 -2.61
C ASN A 132 -8.02 -15.55 -3.41
N ILE A 133 -6.87 -15.46 -2.76
CA ILE A 133 -5.59 -15.62 -3.43
C ILE A 133 -5.38 -17.11 -3.66
N PRO A 134 -5.25 -17.55 -4.91
CA PRO A 134 -5.00 -18.96 -5.22
C PRO A 134 -3.63 -19.36 -4.66
N LYS A 135 -3.61 -20.21 -3.63
CA LYS A 135 -2.36 -20.68 -3.03
C LYS A 135 -1.48 -21.41 -4.03
N ASP A 136 -2.08 -22.24 -4.86
CA ASP A 136 -1.37 -22.98 -5.90
C ASP A 136 -0.64 -22.03 -6.86
N LEU A 137 -1.28 -20.90 -7.21
CA LEU A 137 -0.67 -19.87 -8.07
C LEU A 137 0.56 -19.20 -7.41
N ILE A 138 0.50 -18.96 -6.10
CA ILE A 138 1.63 -18.44 -5.34
C ILE A 138 2.74 -19.48 -5.25
N ASP A 139 2.38 -20.73 -4.93
CA ASP A 139 3.36 -21.82 -4.74
C ASP A 139 4.11 -22.10 -6.04
N GLU A 140 3.41 -22.11 -7.19
CA GLU A 140 4.00 -22.29 -8.53
C GLU A 140 4.89 -21.11 -8.95
N ASN A 141 4.64 -19.89 -8.45
CA ASN A 141 5.32 -18.67 -8.85
C ASN A 141 6.01 -17.98 -7.67
N TYR A 142 6.44 -18.74 -6.66
CA TYR A 142 6.95 -18.18 -5.41
C TYR A 142 8.13 -17.24 -5.58
N ASP A 143 9.07 -17.54 -6.48
CA ASP A 143 10.24 -16.70 -6.72
C ASP A 143 9.84 -15.34 -7.34
N ILE A 144 8.87 -15.35 -8.24
CA ILE A 144 8.31 -14.12 -8.84
C ILE A 144 7.51 -13.33 -7.81
N TYR A 145 6.73 -14.01 -6.98
CA TYR A 145 6.00 -13.40 -5.88
C TYR A 145 6.95 -12.72 -4.87
N LYS A 146 8.05 -13.40 -4.53
CA LYS A 146 9.12 -12.85 -3.71
C LYS A 146 9.86 -11.70 -4.40
N PHE A 147 10.08 -11.79 -5.72
CA PHE A 147 10.69 -10.71 -6.50
C PHE A 147 9.89 -9.42 -6.39
N PHE A 148 8.55 -9.48 -6.48
CA PHE A 148 7.63 -8.34 -6.28
C PHE A 148 7.31 -8.06 -4.80
N GLU A 149 8.16 -8.47 -3.87
CA GLU A 149 8.02 -8.21 -2.44
C GLU A 149 6.69 -8.69 -1.86
N TYR A 150 6.23 -9.85 -2.33
CA TYR A 150 4.96 -10.48 -1.95
C TYR A 150 3.72 -9.62 -2.31
N ASP A 151 3.81 -8.84 -3.39
CA ASP A 151 2.68 -8.10 -3.94
C ASP A 151 1.93 -8.95 -4.97
N PHE A 152 0.72 -9.37 -4.62
CA PHE A 152 -0.09 -10.25 -5.46
C PHE A 152 -0.60 -9.56 -6.72
N ASN A 153 -0.81 -8.24 -6.72
CA ASN A 153 -1.27 -7.52 -7.89
C ASN A 153 -0.21 -7.56 -8.98
N TYR A 154 1.05 -7.28 -8.65
CA TYR A 154 2.17 -7.37 -9.61
C TYR A 154 2.42 -8.82 -10.05
N LEU A 155 2.30 -9.81 -9.14
CA LEU A 155 2.36 -11.21 -9.54
C LEU A 155 1.28 -11.56 -10.56
N ASN A 156 0.03 -11.18 -10.30
CA ASN A 156 -1.10 -11.49 -11.18
C ASN A 156 -0.99 -10.77 -12.53
N GLU A 157 -0.54 -9.52 -12.53
CA GLU A 157 -0.29 -8.75 -13.73
C GLU A 157 0.85 -9.38 -14.55
N TYR A 158 1.93 -9.80 -13.91
CA TYR A 158 3.05 -10.49 -14.55
C TYR A 158 2.61 -11.81 -15.21
N ILE A 159 1.84 -12.65 -14.51
CA ILE A 159 1.38 -13.94 -15.04
C ILE A 159 0.40 -13.76 -16.21
N SER A 160 -0.42 -12.71 -16.18
CA SER A 160 -1.38 -12.40 -17.25
C SER A 160 -0.76 -11.65 -18.44
N GLY A 161 0.46 -11.11 -18.28
CA GLY A 161 1.18 -10.34 -19.29
C GLY A 161 2.17 -11.18 -20.11
N GLU A 162 2.78 -10.53 -21.10
CA GLU A 162 3.83 -11.10 -21.94
C GLU A 162 5.23 -10.58 -21.57
N ILE A 163 5.38 -9.98 -20.38
CA ILE A 163 6.62 -9.34 -19.95
C ILE A 163 7.52 -10.38 -19.28
N ASP A 164 8.77 -10.49 -19.73
CA ASP A 164 9.79 -11.34 -19.12
C ASP A 164 10.72 -10.50 -18.25
N ILE A 165 10.78 -10.79 -16.94
CA ILE A 165 11.68 -10.13 -15.97
C ILE A 165 13.15 -10.17 -16.40
N ASP A 166 13.58 -11.24 -17.07
CA ASP A 166 14.97 -11.44 -17.44
C ASP A 166 15.41 -10.57 -18.63
N THR A 167 14.49 -9.93 -19.31
CA THR A 167 14.81 -8.95 -20.37
C THR A 167 15.28 -7.60 -19.80
N PHE A 168 15.03 -7.34 -18.52
CA PHE A 168 15.40 -6.10 -17.86
C PHE A 168 16.70 -6.28 -17.08
N ASN A 169 17.77 -5.68 -17.56
CA ASN A 169 19.06 -5.62 -16.88
C ASN A 169 19.36 -4.19 -16.46
N VAL A 170 20.10 -4.05 -15.37
CA VAL A 170 20.61 -2.76 -14.87
C VAL A 170 22.14 -2.85 -14.89
N GLU A 171 22.79 -1.96 -15.64
CA GLU A 171 24.21 -2.01 -15.89
C GLU A 171 24.98 -0.83 -15.28
N SER A 172 24.26 0.23 -14.88
CA SER A 172 24.88 1.45 -14.36
C SER A 172 24.10 2.06 -13.20
N LEU A 173 24.79 2.90 -12.39
CA LEU A 173 24.13 3.69 -11.34
C LEU A 173 23.22 4.78 -11.93
N GLU A 174 23.49 5.27 -13.11
CA GLU A 174 22.64 6.23 -13.82
C GLU A 174 21.27 5.61 -14.10
N GLU A 175 21.23 4.39 -14.61
CA GLU A 175 19.98 3.64 -14.81
C GLU A 175 19.25 3.37 -13.50
N VAL A 176 19.97 3.05 -12.42
CA VAL A 176 19.39 2.89 -11.08
C VAL A 176 18.61 4.13 -10.67
N TYR A 177 19.18 5.32 -10.86
CA TYR A 177 18.52 6.57 -10.45
C TYR A 177 17.31 6.85 -11.30
N GLU A 178 17.38 6.63 -12.61
CA GLU A 178 16.27 6.79 -13.53
C GLU A 178 15.12 5.83 -13.20
N ASN A 179 15.41 4.56 -12.99
CA ASN A 179 14.44 3.54 -12.66
C ASN A 179 13.72 3.81 -11.32
N ILE A 180 14.47 4.24 -10.28
CA ILE A 180 13.87 4.62 -8.99
C ILE A 180 12.99 5.86 -9.16
N PHE A 181 13.44 6.85 -9.92
CA PHE A 181 12.65 8.05 -10.20
C PHE A 181 11.36 7.72 -10.94
N ASN A 182 11.43 6.94 -12.04
CA ASN A 182 10.28 6.57 -12.87
C ASN A 182 9.24 5.77 -12.06
N TYR A 183 9.66 4.83 -11.22
CA TYR A 183 8.77 4.06 -10.35
C TYR A 183 7.95 4.95 -9.40
N TYR A 184 8.54 6.03 -8.88
CA TYR A 184 7.79 6.96 -8.01
C TYR A 184 6.95 7.99 -8.78
N GLN A 185 7.06 8.05 -10.11
CA GLN A 185 6.15 8.81 -10.97
C GLN A 185 4.98 7.96 -11.45
N ASP A 186 5.29 6.73 -11.90
CA ASP A 186 4.31 5.75 -12.38
C ASP A 186 4.78 4.34 -11.98
N SER A 187 3.96 3.66 -11.17
CA SER A 187 4.26 2.34 -10.63
C SER A 187 3.64 1.21 -11.45
N ASP A 188 3.66 1.31 -12.79
CA ASP A 188 3.28 0.21 -13.67
C ASP A 188 4.20 -1.01 -13.51
N LEU A 189 3.85 -2.14 -14.11
CA LEU A 189 4.60 -3.39 -13.98
C LEU A 189 6.03 -3.26 -14.50
N GLU A 190 6.27 -2.57 -15.60
CA GLU A 190 7.60 -2.40 -16.18
C GLU A 190 8.50 -1.56 -15.27
N ASN A 191 8.00 -0.41 -14.79
CA ASN A 191 8.73 0.43 -13.84
C ASN A 191 8.96 -0.30 -12.51
N ARG A 192 8.01 -1.15 -12.07
CA ARG A 192 8.20 -1.99 -10.89
C ARG A 192 9.33 -3.01 -11.09
N ILE A 193 9.41 -3.69 -12.23
CA ILE A 193 10.49 -4.64 -12.54
C ILE A 193 11.85 -3.91 -12.53
N LYS A 194 11.95 -2.77 -13.23
CA LYS A 194 13.17 -1.96 -13.28
C LYS A 194 13.60 -1.47 -11.90
N TYR A 195 12.66 -1.07 -11.06
CA TYR A 195 12.90 -0.68 -9.68
C TYR A 195 13.48 -1.84 -8.86
N GLU A 196 12.86 -3.03 -8.89
CA GLU A 196 13.34 -4.20 -8.16
C GLU A 196 14.75 -4.64 -8.62
N LYS A 197 15.01 -4.64 -9.92
CA LYS A 197 16.34 -4.90 -10.49
C LYS A 197 17.37 -3.86 -10.04
N SER A 198 16.97 -2.60 -9.92
CA SER A 198 17.83 -1.51 -9.42
C SER A 198 18.20 -1.70 -7.95
N ILE A 199 17.26 -2.09 -7.09
CA ILE A 199 17.57 -2.43 -5.69
C ILE A 199 18.57 -3.59 -5.61
N ILE A 200 18.34 -4.65 -6.39
CA ILE A 200 19.26 -5.80 -6.46
C ILE A 200 20.65 -5.36 -6.95
N TYR A 201 20.71 -4.47 -7.95
CA TYR A 201 21.97 -3.94 -8.46
C TYR A 201 22.72 -3.15 -7.38
N ILE A 202 22.06 -2.24 -6.65
CA ILE A 202 22.66 -1.51 -5.52
C ILE A 202 23.27 -2.48 -4.51
N LEU A 203 22.51 -3.48 -4.09
CA LEU A 203 22.95 -4.44 -3.06
C LEU A 203 24.14 -5.30 -3.52
N LYS A 204 24.24 -5.61 -4.83
CA LYS A 204 25.36 -6.38 -5.38
C LYS A 204 26.60 -5.53 -5.64
N SER A 205 26.44 -4.34 -6.21
CA SER A 205 27.54 -3.50 -6.68
C SER A 205 28.31 -2.87 -5.53
N LEU A 206 27.61 -2.41 -4.48
CA LEU A 206 28.24 -1.68 -3.38
C LEU A 206 28.96 -2.57 -2.36
N LYS A 207 28.82 -3.88 -2.45
CA LYS A 207 29.58 -4.81 -1.59
C LYS A 207 31.11 -4.68 -1.76
N TYR A 208 31.57 -4.05 -2.82
CA TYR A 208 32.97 -3.97 -3.21
C TYR A 208 33.48 -2.54 -3.39
N GLU A 209 32.70 -1.49 -3.08
CA GLU A 209 33.04 -0.12 -3.46
C GLU A 209 33.38 0.80 -2.27
N LYS A 210 34.20 1.86 -2.59
CA LYS A 210 34.78 2.79 -1.60
C LYS A 210 33.72 3.74 -1.02
N GLU A 211 33.95 4.24 0.21
CA GLU A 211 33.09 5.18 0.96
C GLU A 211 32.60 6.40 0.13
N ILE A 212 33.41 6.91 -0.79
CA ILE A 212 33.06 8.06 -1.64
C ILE A 212 31.86 7.74 -2.59
N GLN A 213 31.80 6.52 -3.08
CA GLN A 213 30.69 6.11 -3.98
C GLN A 213 29.38 5.95 -3.21
N LEU A 214 29.46 5.51 -1.95
CA LEU A 214 28.28 5.41 -1.06
C LEU A 214 27.70 6.80 -0.75
N VAL A 215 28.54 7.81 -0.50
CA VAL A 215 28.08 9.18 -0.28
C VAL A 215 27.37 9.72 -1.52
N ASN A 216 27.95 9.55 -2.70
CA ASN A 216 27.36 10.01 -3.97
C ASN A 216 26.03 9.30 -4.28
N LEU A 217 25.96 7.98 -4.05
CA LEU A 217 24.73 7.20 -4.19
C LEU A 217 23.66 7.72 -3.23
N SER A 218 24.01 7.88 -1.95
CA SER A 218 23.07 8.36 -0.93
C SER A 218 22.50 9.73 -1.28
N ASP A 219 23.34 10.66 -1.72
CA ASP A 219 22.93 12.00 -2.12
C ASP A 219 21.98 12.01 -3.31
N LYS A 220 22.22 11.17 -4.31
CA LYS A 220 21.33 11.06 -5.48
C LYS A 220 20.00 10.40 -5.12
N ILE A 221 20.00 9.31 -4.37
CA ILE A 221 18.78 8.65 -3.87
C ILE A 221 17.97 9.62 -3.01
N ILE A 222 18.60 10.35 -2.10
CA ILE A 222 17.96 11.36 -1.26
C ILE A 222 17.24 12.42 -2.12
N LYS A 223 17.85 12.88 -3.21
CA LYS A 223 17.23 13.86 -4.12
C LYS A 223 15.98 13.32 -4.83
N ILE A 224 15.92 12.02 -5.09
CA ILE A 224 14.75 11.38 -5.71
C ILE A 224 13.62 11.17 -4.68
N LEU A 225 13.98 10.73 -3.48
CA LEU A 225 12.98 10.33 -2.46
C LEU A 225 12.42 11.53 -1.68
N ILE A 226 13.17 12.63 -1.57
CA ILE A 226 12.80 13.76 -0.71
C ILE A 226 12.46 14.98 -1.57
N ASP A 227 11.19 15.34 -1.54
CA ASP A 227 10.61 16.52 -2.19
C ASP A 227 10.15 17.56 -1.15
N LYS A 228 9.34 18.55 -1.59
CA LYS A 228 8.79 19.60 -0.71
C LYS A 228 7.71 19.08 0.22
N ASP A 229 6.99 18.03 -0.16
CA ASP A 229 6.01 17.38 0.69
C ASP A 229 6.68 16.36 1.61
N LEU A 230 6.79 16.72 2.88
CA LEU A 230 7.44 15.90 3.90
C LEU A 230 6.70 14.56 4.14
N LYS A 231 5.37 14.51 3.94
CA LYS A 231 4.60 13.27 4.11
C LYS A 231 4.91 12.30 3.00
N SER A 232 4.81 12.74 1.74
CA SER A 232 5.18 11.97 0.55
C SER A 232 6.63 11.47 0.63
N SER A 233 7.57 12.35 1.02
CA SER A 233 8.98 12.00 1.20
C SER A 233 9.18 10.88 2.22
N ARG A 234 8.47 10.90 3.36
CA ARG A 234 8.54 9.83 4.36
C ARG A 234 8.03 8.49 3.82
N GLU A 235 6.93 8.51 3.09
CA GLU A 235 6.35 7.31 2.49
C GLU A 235 7.31 6.69 1.47
N LYS A 236 7.92 7.50 0.59
CA LYS A 236 8.93 7.06 -0.38
C LYS A 236 10.17 6.47 0.30
N VAL A 237 10.72 7.17 1.29
CA VAL A 237 11.90 6.70 2.05
C VAL A 237 11.59 5.40 2.79
N TYR A 238 10.43 5.30 3.42
CA TYR A 238 10.00 4.09 4.12
C TYR A 238 9.85 2.90 3.16
N SER A 239 9.21 3.10 2.01
CA SER A 239 9.05 2.08 0.97
C SER A 239 10.41 1.62 0.43
N PHE A 240 11.28 2.55 0.05
CA PHE A 240 12.63 2.25 -0.43
C PHE A 240 13.44 1.42 0.56
N MET A 241 13.49 1.84 1.83
CA MET A 241 14.19 1.07 2.87
C MET A 241 13.59 -0.32 3.05
N TYR A 242 12.28 -0.43 2.97
CA TYR A 242 11.61 -1.73 3.11
C TYR A 242 11.97 -2.67 1.96
N SER A 243 11.99 -2.19 0.71
CA SER A 243 12.43 -2.94 -0.46
C SER A 243 13.87 -3.44 -0.30
N CYS A 244 14.78 -2.56 0.15
CA CYS A 244 16.16 -2.95 0.44
C CYS A 244 16.24 -4.07 1.50
N ILE A 245 15.49 -3.94 2.61
CA ILE A 245 15.47 -4.94 3.69
C ILE A 245 14.98 -6.29 3.18
N LEU A 246 13.89 -6.35 2.43
CA LEU A 246 13.35 -7.59 1.90
C LEU A 246 14.35 -8.33 1.01
N LYS A 247 15.12 -7.61 0.20
CA LYS A 247 16.20 -8.21 -0.62
C LYS A 247 17.42 -8.60 0.21
N CYS A 248 17.61 -8.00 1.40
CA CYS A 248 18.71 -8.33 2.31
C CYS A 248 18.46 -9.58 3.15
N VAL A 249 17.22 -10.03 3.32
CA VAL A 249 16.85 -11.16 4.21
C VAL A 249 17.62 -12.44 3.89
N ASP A 250 17.88 -12.71 2.61
CA ASP A 250 18.63 -13.92 2.20
C ASP A 250 20.17 -13.72 2.24
N ILE A 251 20.63 -12.50 2.46
CA ILE A 251 22.06 -12.15 2.35
C ILE A 251 22.68 -11.99 3.72
N TYR A 252 21.95 -11.42 4.68
CA TYR A 252 22.46 -11.02 5.99
C TYR A 252 21.85 -11.82 7.13
N ASN A 253 22.57 -11.87 8.26
CA ASN A 253 22.07 -12.49 9.49
C ASN A 253 20.96 -11.64 10.15
N ILE A 254 20.25 -12.28 11.10
CA ILE A 254 19.10 -11.67 11.76
C ILE A 254 19.44 -10.37 12.50
N ASN A 255 20.59 -10.26 13.16
CA ASN A 255 21.00 -9.07 13.91
C ASN A 255 21.17 -7.85 12.97
N LYS A 256 21.71 -8.09 11.76
CA LYS A 256 21.85 -7.05 10.73
C LYS A 256 20.48 -6.59 10.24
N ILE A 257 19.56 -7.52 10.00
CA ILE A 257 18.18 -7.22 9.57
C ILE A 257 17.43 -6.44 10.65
N GLU A 258 17.57 -6.82 11.93
CA GLU A 258 16.98 -6.06 13.05
C GLU A 258 17.48 -4.62 13.09
N LYS A 259 18.79 -4.39 12.95
CA LYS A 259 19.37 -3.05 12.88
C LYS A 259 18.82 -2.22 11.71
N LEU A 260 18.64 -2.83 10.53
CA LEU A 260 18.05 -2.16 9.37
C LEU A 260 16.57 -1.82 9.61
N LEU A 261 15.83 -2.69 10.27
CA LEU A 261 14.43 -2.45 10.67
C LEU A 261 14.31 -1.30 11.67
N GLU A 262 15.26 -1.15 12.59
CA GLU A 262 15.30 -0.02 13.53
C GLU A 262 15.46 1.31 12.77
N TYR A 263 16.37 1.41 11.80
CA TYR A 263 16.50 2.60 10.95
C TYR A 263 15.20 2.91 10.20
N LYS A 264 14.58 1.92 9.57
CA LYS A 264 13.29 2.09 8.87
C LYS A 264 12.19 2.58 9.82
N ASN A 265 12.10 2.02 11.03
CA ASN A 265 11.06 2.38 11.99
C ASN A 265 11.28 3.78 12.58
N SER A 266 12.51 4.26 12.67
CA SER A 266 12.83 5.61 13.14
C SER A 266 12.23 6.72 12.28
N ILE A 267 11.95 6.46 11.00
CA ILE A 267 11.36 7.43 10.05
C ILE A 267 9.96 7.89 10.47
N LYS A 268 9.25 7.09 11.27
CA LYS A 268 7.93 7.46 11.82
C LYS A 268 7.99 8.60 12.83
N SER A 269 9.17 8.87 13.42
CA SER A 269 9.42 9.97 14.34
C SER A 269 9.95 11.21 13.60
N ASN A 270 10.07 12.36 14.31
CA ASN A 270 10.61 13.61 13.75
C ASN A 270 12.14 13.53 13.53
N VAL A 271 12.57 12.72 12.56
CA VAL A 271 13.99 12.48 12.24
C VAL A 271 14.37 13.20 10.95
N ASN A 272 15.65 13.53 10.82
CA ASN A 272 16.20 14.05 9.57
C ASN A 272 16.25 12.90 8.53
N LEU A 273 15.34 12.93 7.56
CA LEU A 273 15.20 11.91 6.54
C LEU A 273 16.48 11.68 5.73
N LYS A 274 17.22 12.74 5.41
CA LYS A 274 18.49 12.64 4.67
C LYS A 274 19.52 11.84 5.44
N LEU A 275 19.68 12.16 6.72
CA LEU A 275 20.60 11.42 7.61
C LEU A 275 20.15 9.97 7.77
N SER A 276 18.84 9.72 7.90
CA SER A 276 18.31 8.37 8.04
C SER A 276 18.60 7.50 6.80
N VAL A 277 18.42 8.03 5.59
CA VAL A 277 18.75 7.31 4.34
C VAL A 277 20.26 7.02 4.26
N PHE A 278 21.09 8.01 4.58
CA PHE A 278 22.54 7.84 4.57
C PHE A 278 22.98 6.75 5.56
N LEU A 279 22.55 6.83 6.81
CA LEU A 279 22.91 5.86 7.85
C LEU A 279 22.39 4.45 7.53
N PHE A 280 21.20 4.36 6.97
CA PHE A 280 20.62 3.10 6.53
C PHE A 280 21.46 2.45 5.42
N LEU A 281 21.78 3.19 4.35
CA LEU A 281 22.62 2.68 3.27
C LEU A 281 24.02 2.32 3.78
N ASN A 282 24.63 3.17 4.60
CA ASN A 282 25.92 2.87 5.22
C ASN A 282 25.84 1.57 6.05
N SER A 283 24.77 1.40 6.82
CA SER A 283 24.56 0.18 7.61
C SER A 283 24.38 -1.09 6.77
N ILE A 284 23.84 -1.01 5.54
CA ILE A 284 23.77 -2.17 4.64
C ILE A 284 25.19 -2.63 4.27
N PHE A 285 26.12 -1.71 4.03
CA PHE A 285 27.44 -1.98 3.49
C PHE A 285 28.57 -2.06 4.53
N GLU A 286 28.31 -1.67 5.78
CA GLU A 286 29.22 -1.97 6.90
C GLU A 286 29.35 -3.48 7.08
N ILE A 287 30.55 -4.00 6.89
CA ILE A 287 30.94 -5.41 7.08
C ILE A 287 31.16 -5.69 8.56
#